data_0dfe075ecbe1508ef848ae8e456c1d66
#
_entry.id   0dfe075ecbe1508ef848ae8e456c1d66
#
_cell.length_a   1.000
_cell.length_b   1.000
_cell.length_c   1.000
_cell.angle_alpha   90.00
_cell.angle_beta   90.00
_cell.angle_gamma   90.00
#
_symmetry.space_group_name_H-M   'P 1'
#
loop_
_entity.id
_entity.type
_entity.pdbx_description
1 polymer ?
#
loop_
_entity_poly.entity_id
_entity_poly.type
_entity_poly.pdbx_seq_one_letter_code
_entity_poly.pdbx_strand_id
1 'polypeptide(L)'
;MVTLDLHGYGWMLWRGLGLTILVGLGAMALAVTFGLLGAWGKLSRYRAARWLADTYTTVIRGVPELILILLVYYGVPTLIQDLAASAGHDLRVDLNPFVAGIATIGLIYGAFATEVFRGAFQAVPRGQIEAARAFGMGRALMLRRIVLPQMWRFALPGLGNVWMVLIKATALISVIQLEELMRSADIAARATRLPFTFFFAASLFYLGITIVSMVIQGRIESWSYRGAQRG
;
A
#
# COMPACT_ATOMS: atom_id res chain seq x y z
N MET A 1 -14.52 31.11 15.76
CA MET A 1 -15.36 30.91 14.59
C MET A 1 -14.57 30.11 13.59
N VAL A 2 -14.97 28.86 13.30
CA VAL A 2 -14.36 28.08 12.21
C VAL A 2 -14.91 28.69 10.93
N THR A 3 -14.14 29.57 10.29
CA THR A 3 -14.52 30.09 8.98
C THR A 3 -14.17 28.98 7.97
N LEU A 4 -15.18 28.51 7.23
CA LEU A 4 -15.02 27.60 6.08
C LEU A 4 -14.31 28.29 4.91
N ASP A 5 -13.91 29.55 5.08
CA ASP A 5 -13.07 30.27 4.15
C ASP A 5 -11.63 29.77 4.28
N LEU A 6 -11.20 29.01 3.30
CA LEU A 6 -9.82 28.47 3.21
C LEU A 6 -8.81 29.55 2.80
N HIS A 7 -9.12 30.83 2.97
CA HIS A 7 -8.20 31.96 2.71
C HIS A 7 -7.43 31.88 1.39
N GLY A 8 -8.05 31.34 0.34
CA GLY A 8 -7.42 31.13 -0.97
C GLY A 8 -6.61 29.84 -1.11
N TYR A 9 -6.38 29.07 -0.03
CA TYR A 9 -5.61 27.82 -0.07
C TYR A 9 -6.45 26.59 -0.51
N GLY A 10 -7.73 26.74 -0.81
CA GLY A 10 -8.61 25.63 -1.22
C GLY A 10 -8.07 24.86 -2.43
N TRP A 11 -7.55 25.57 -3.45
CA TRP A 11 -6.97 24.93 -4.62
C TRP A 11 -5.73 24.07 -4.29
N MET A 12 -4.90 24.52 -3.36
CA MET A 12 -3.73 23.79 -2.92
C MET A 12 -4.12 22.49 -2.23
N LEU A 13 -5.16 22.48 -1.40
CA LEU A 13 -5.70 21.27 -0.79
C LEU A 13 -6.27 20.29 -1.83
N TRP A 14 -6.96 20.79 -2.86
CA TRP A 14 -7.46 19.94 -3.96
C TRP A 14 -6.34 19.30 -4.77
N ARG A 15 -5.28 20.05 -5.08
CA ARG A 15 -4.09 19.48 -5.73
C ARG A 15 -3.41 18.45 -4.85
N GLY A 16 -3.26 18.75 -3.55
CA GLY A 16 -2.73 17.84 -2.56
C GLY A 16 -3.55 16.55 -2.46
N LEU A 17 -4.89 16.65 -2.48
CA LEU A 17 -5.81 15.51 -2.52
C LEU A 17 -5.56 14.63 -3.75
N GLY A 18 -5.46 15.24 -4.93
CA GLY A 18 -5.15 14.51 -6.17
C GLY A 18 -3.82 13.75 -6.08
N LEU A 19 -2.80 14.39 -5.51
CA LEU A 19 -1.49 13.76 -5.31
C LEU A 19 -1.54 12.63 -4.29
N THR A 20 -2.27 12.81 -3.18
CA THR A 20 -2.54 11.75 -2.19
C THR A 20 -3.16 10.51 -2.84
N ILE A 21 -4.19 10.69 -3.66
CA ILE A 21 -4.84 9.58 -4.38
C ILE A 21 -3.89 8.90 -5.36
N LEU A 22 -3.12 9.68 -6.13
CA LEU A 22 -2.17 9.14 -7.10
C LEU A 22 -1.07 8.33 -6.43
N VAL A 23 -0.49 8.85 -5.33
CA VAL A 23 0.50 8.12 -4.52
C VAL A 23 -0.12 6.86 -3.92
N GLY A 24 -1.34 6.96 -3.38
CA GLY A 24 -2.06 5.82 -2.82
C GLY A 24 -2.28 4.70 -3.85
N LEU A 25 -2.73 5.05 -5.06
CA LEU A 25 -2.94 4.08 -6.14
C LEU A 25 -1.62 3.45 -6.61
N GLY A 26 -0.57 4.25 -6.78
CA GLY A 26 0.75 3.75 -7.14
C GLY A 26 1.33 2.81 -6.08
N ALA A 27 1.24 3.22 -4.81
CA ALA A 27 1.68 2.41 -3.68
C ALA A 27 0.86 1.11 -3.54
N MET A 28 -0.47 1.15 -3.77
CA MET A 28 -1.31 -0.05 -3.74
C MET A 28 -0.96 -1.03 -4.86
N ALA A 29 -0.66 -0.54 -6.07
CA ALA A 29 -0.21 -1.40 -7.16
C ALA A 29 1.10 -2.12 -6.81
N LEU A 30 2.07 -1.41 -6.22
CA LEU A 30 3.30 -2.01 -5.72
C LEU A 30 3.04 -2.96 -4.55
N ALA A 31 2.15 -2.60 -3.61
CA ALA A 31 1.80 -3.43 -2.46
C ALA A 31 1.17 -4.77 -2.90
N VAL A 32 0.30 -4.77 -3.91
CA VAL A 32 -0.25 -5.99 -4.50
C VAL A 32 0.86 -6.84 -5.13
N THR A 33 1.78 -6.21 -5.86
CA THR A 33 2.91 -6.91 -6.50
C THR A 33 3.83 -7.55 -5.47
N PHE A 34 4.32 -6.80 -4.49
CA PHE A 34 5.14 -7.32 -3.40
C PHE A 34 4.38 -8.33 -2.54
N GLY A 35 3.08 -8.11 -2.33
CA GLY A 35 2.21 -9.02 -1.60
C GLY A 35 2.09 -10.39 -2.26
N LEU A 36 1.90 -10.45 -3.58
CA LEU A 36 1.86 -11.69 -4.34
C LEU A 36 3.21 -12.40 -4.32
N LEU A 37 4.30 -11.66 -4.54
CA LEU A 37 5.65 -12.22 -4.50
C LEU A 37 5.99 -12.76 -3.10
N GLY A 38 5.67 -12.01 -2.05
CA GLY A 38 5.86 -12.43 -0.66
C GLY A 38 5.04 -13.67 -0.30
N ALA A 39 3.76 -13.71 -0.69
CA ALA A 39 2.89 -14.87 -0.46
C ALA A 39 3.42 -16.09 -1.21
N TRP A 40 3.86 -15.93 -2.45
CA TRP A 40 4.50 -17.02 -3.21
C TRP A 40 5.77 -17.51 -2.53
N GLY A 41 6.62 -16.59 -2.03
CA GLY A 41 7.80 -16.93 -1.25
C GLY A 41 7.46 -17.76 -0.01
N LYS A 42 6.48 -17.30 0.80
CA LYS A 42 6.03 -18.01 2.02
C LYS A 42 5.42 -19.38 1.76
N LEU A 43 4.74 -19.56 0.64
CA LEU A 43 4.13 -20.83 0.23
C LEU A 43 5.07 -21.72 -0.56
N SER A 44 6.31 -21.27 -0.82
CA SER A 44 7.30 -22.01 -1.59
C SER A 44 7.81 -23.25 -0.84
N ARG A 45 8.18 -24.29 -1.59
CA ARG A 45 8.88 -25.47 -1.07
C ARG A 45 10.33 -25.17 -0.66
N TYR A 46 10.92 -24.10 -1.20
CA TYR A 46 12.31 -23.73 -0.95
C TYR A 46 12.45 -22.97 0.38
N ARG A 47 13.30 -23.48 1.28
CA ARG A 47 13.54 -22.90 2.60
C ARG A 47 14.03 -21.44 2.53
N ALA A 48 14.94 -21.17 1.60
CA ALA A 48 15.48 -19.81 1.40
C ALA A 48 14.39 -18.81 1.02
N ALA A 49 13.47 -19.16 0.10
CA ALA A 49 12.38 -18.28 -0.31
C ALA A 49 11.43 -18.00 0.86
N ARG A 50 11.11 -19.00 1.67
CA ARG A 50 10.31 -18.81 2.89
C ARG A 50 11.01 -17.88 3.87
N TRP A 51 12.27 -18.16 4.17
CA TRP A 51 13.06 -17.35 5.11
C TRP A 51 13.13 -15.88 4.70
N LEU A 52 13.41 -15.60 3.41
CA LEU A 52 13.42 -14.23 2.86
C LEU A 52 12.06 -13.54 3.01
N ALA A 53 10.97 -14.23 2.65
CA ALA A 53 9.61 -13.67 2.74
C ALA A 53 9.18 -13.47 4.21
N ASP A 54 9.56 -14.37 5.11
CA ASP A 54 9.30 -14.23 6.56
C ASP A 54 10.10 -13.07 7.16
N THR A 55 11.38 -12.95 6.82
CA THR A 55 12.23 -11.83 7.25
C THR A 55 11.67 -10.51 6.76
N TYR A 56 11.32 -10.41 5.46
CA TYR A 56 10.70 -9.22 4.89
C TYR A 56 9.46 -8.80 5.69
N THR A 57 8.51 -9.70 5.86
CA THR A 57 7.25 -9.35 6.53
C THR A 57 7.44 -9.07 8.03
N THR A 58 8.36 -9.76 8.70
CA THR A 58 8.64 -9.55 10.13
C THR A 58 9.31 -8.20 10.36
N VAL A 59 10.36 -7.88 9.58
CA VAL A 59 11.09 -6.62 9.73
C VAL A 59 10.20 -5.42 9.38
N ILE A 60 9.54 -5.46 8.22
CA ILE A 60 8.75 -4.33 7.75
C ILE A 60 7.54 -4.06 8.66
N ARG A 61 6.89 -5.09 9.18
CA ARG A 61 5.73 -4.93 10.08
C ARG A 61 6.11 -4.68 11.53
N GLY A 62 7.37 -4.93 11.90
CA GLY A 62 7.91 -4.70 13.24
C GLY A 62 8.51 -3.31 13.45
N VAL A 63 8.77 -2.55 12.39
CA VAL A 63 9.36 -1.21 12.46
C VAL A 63 8.29 -0.15 12.19
N PRO A 64 8.24 0.97 12.94
CA PRO A 64 7.32 2.07 12.67
C PRO A 64 7.45 2.60 11.24
N GLU A 65 6.31 2.80 10.57
CA GLU A 65 6.25 3.21 9.16
C GLU A 65 7.05 4.50 8.87
N LEU A 66 6.94 5.49 9.76
CA LEU A 66 7.66 6.76 9.64
C LEU A 66 9.18 6.55 9.61
N ILE A 67 9.70 5.66 10.44
CA ILE A 67 11.13 5.34 10.47
C ILE A 67 11.56 4.71 9.14
N LEU A 68 10.76 3.80 8.58
CA LEU A 68 11.05 3.20 7.28
C LEU A 68 11.07 4.24 6.16
N ILE A 69 10.13 5.20 6.16
CA ILE A 69 10.08 6.29 5.18
C ILE A 69 11.36 7.15 5.27
N LEU A 70 11.75 7.54 6.48
CA LEU A 70 12.96 8.36 6.69
C LEU A 70 14.24 7.60 6.32
N LEU A 71 14.30 6.32 6.66
CA LEU A 71 15.44 5.47 6.36
C LEU A 71 15.60 5.26 4.84
N VAL A 72 14.51 5.03 4.12
CA VAL A 72 14.57 4.88 2.66
C VAL A 72 14.92 6.21 1.99
N TYR A 73 14.30 7.31 2.40
CA TYR A 73 14.47 8.59 1.71
C TYR A 73 15.80 9.27 2.01
N TYR A 74 16.25 9.24 3.25
CA TYR A 74 17.52 9.87 3.67
C TYR A 74 18.64 8.86 3.85
N GLY A 75 18.37 7.71 4.46
CA GLY A 75 19.38 6.73 4.82
C GLY A 75 19.94 5.98 3.62
N VAL A 76 19.08 5.51 2.69
CA VAL A 76 19.55 4.76 1.52
C VAL A 76 20.46 5.58 0.61
N PRO A 77 20.14 6.83 0.23
CA PRO A 77 21.05 7.68 -0.54
C PRO A 77 22.40 7.87 0.15
N THR A 78 22.39 8.20 1.45
CA THR A 78 23.62 8.41 2.22
C THR A 78 24.48 7.15 2.23
N LEU A 79 23.86 5.98 2.49
CA LEU A 79 24.59 4.71 2.48
C LEU A 79 25.23 4.40 1.12
N ILE A 80 24.51 4.65 0.02
CA ILE A 80 25.03 4.44 -1.34
C ILE A 80 26.18 5.40 -1.62
N GLN A 81 26.07 6.66 -1.23
CA GLN A 81 27.12 7.68 -1.39
C GLN A 81 28.38 7.33 -0.60
N ASP A 82 28.24 6.90 0.66
CA ASP A 82 29.36 6.49 1.51
C ASP A 82 30.09 5.25 0.94
N LEU A 83 29.33 4.28 0.46
CA LEU A 83 29.90 3.10 -0.20
C LEU A 83 30.61 3.45 -1.51
N ALA A 84 30.06 4.34 -2.31
CA ALA A 84 30.68 4.82 -3.54
C ALA A 84 31.98 5.59 -3.25
N ALA A 85 31.94 6.49 -2.25
CA ALA A 85 33.12 7.25 -1.81
C ALA A 85 34.25 6.33 -1.31
N SER A 86 33.91 5.28 -0.57
CA SER A 86 34.89 4.26 -0.12
C SER A 86 35.53 3.49 -1.28
N ALA A 87 34.83 3.39 -2.42
CA ALA A 87 35.33 2.82 -3.67
C ALA A 87 36.02 3.83 -4.60
N GLY A 88 36.20 5.08 -4.15
CA GLY A 88 36.85 6.16 -4.93
C GLY A 88 35.96 6.83 -5.96
N HIS A 89 34.62 6.69 -5.85
CA HIS A 89 33.65 7.30 -6.76
C HIS A 89 32.84 8.39 -6.04
N ASP A 90 32.77 9.59 -6.62
CA ASP A 90 31.88 10.68 -6.14
C ASP A 90 30.50 10.52 -6.82
N LEU A 91 29.59 9.83 -6.13
CA LEU A 91 28.24 9.59 -6.60
C LEU A 91 27.26 10.42 -5.75
N ARG A 92 26.42 11.23 -6.41
CA ARG A 92 25.29 11.90 -5.77
C ARG A 92 23.99 11.18 -6.11
N VAL A 93 23.26 10.80 -5.09
CA VAL A 93 21.95 10.12 -5.23
C VAL A 93 20.88 11.02 -4.64
N ASP A 94 20.07 11.60 -5.51
CA ASP A 94 18.88 12.37 -5.13
C ASP A 94 17.63 11.57 -5.45
N LEU A 95 16.82 11.25 -4.44
CA LEU A 95 15.57 10.56 -4.62
C LEU A 95 14.42 11.54 -4.83
N ASN A 96 13.66 11.36 -5.90
CA ASN A 96 12.43 12.10 -6.09
C ASN A 96 11.41 11.69 -4.98
N PRO A 97 10.88 12.65 -4.18
CA PRO A 97 9.97 12.35 -3.07
C PRO A 97 8.72 11.58 -3.49
N PHE A 98 8.20 11.81 -4.68
CA PHE A 98 7.03 11.12 -5.22
C PHE A 98 7.33 9.63 -5.45
N VAL A 99 8.43 9.33 -6.12
CA VAL A 99 8.85 7.95 -6.40
C VAL A 99 9.23 7.23 -5.12
N ALA A 100 10.00 7.89 -4.25
CA ALA A 100 10.39 7.33 -2.96
C ALA A 100 9.18 7.05 -2.06
N GLY A 101 8.20 7.96 -2.03
CA GLY A 101 6.95 7.78 -1.27
C GLY A 101 6.15 6.57 -1.77
N ILE A 102 5.91 6.45 -3.08
CA ILE A 102 5.22 5.30 -3.68
C ILE A 102 5.97 4.00 -3.39
N ALA A 103 7.28 3.98 -3.59
CA ALA A 103 8.10 2.78 -3.40
C ALA A 103 8.08 2.33 -1.94
N THR A 104 8.27 3.26 -1.00
CA THR A 104 8.35 2.92 0.43
C THR A 104 7.00 2.48 0.99
N ILE A 105 5.92 3.23 0.72
CA ILE A 105 4.57 2.82 1.14
C ILE A 105 4.17 1.51 0.45
N GLY A 106 4.48 1.34 -0.83
CA GLY A 106 4.23 0.08 -1.54
C GLY A 106 4.97 -1.10 -0.93
N LEU A 107 6.24 -0.90 -0.53
CA LEU A 107 7.03 -1.92 0.17
C LEU A 107 6.43 -2.25 1.56
N ILE A 108 6.06 -1.23 2.34
CA ILE A 108 5.48 -1.42 3.68
C ILE A 108 4.16 -2.19 3.59
N TYR A 109 3.23 -1.70 2.78
CA TYR A 109 1.90 -2.33 2.65
C TYR A 109 1.94 -3.61 1.83
N GLY A 110 2.98 -3.85 1.05
CA GLY A 110 3.28 -5.13 0.43
C GLY A 110 3.50 -6.25 1.46
N ALA A 111 4.12 -5.95 2.60
CA ALA A 111 4.26 -6.91 3.69
C ALA A 111 2.91 -7.29 4.32
N PHE A 112 1.98 -6.33 4.46
CA PHE A 112 0.61 -6.61 4.91
C PHE A 112 -0.18 -7.39 3.84
N ALA A 113 -0.10 -6.99 2.57
CA ALA A 113 -0.73 -7.69 1.47
C ALA A 113 -0.20 -9.13 1.30
N THR A 114 1.06 -9.39 1.64
CA THR A 114 1.64 -10.75 1.68
C THR A 114 0.84 -11.69 2.56
N GLU A 115 0.47 -11.25 3.77
CA GLU A 115 -0.32 -12.06 4.69
C GLU A 115 -1.77 -12.24 4.20
N VAL A 116 -2.35 -11.20 3.62
CA VAL A 116 -3.68 -11.27 2.99
C VAL A 116 -3.69 -12.33 1.89
N PHE A 117 -2.75 -12.27 0.95
CA PHE A 117 -2.67 -13.26 -0.13
C PHE A 117 -2.34 -14.66 0.38
N ARG A 118 -1.41 -14.79 1.33
CA ARG A 118 -1.10 -16.09 1.94
C ARG A 118 -2.34 -16.73 2.56
N GLY A 119 -3.11 -15.95 3.36
CA GLY A 119 -4.36 -16.41 3.95
C GLY A 119 -5.40 -16.77 2.89
N ALA A 120 -5.53 -15.96 1.84
CA ALA A 120 -6.47 -16.20 0.74
C ALA A 120 -6.13 -17.47 -0.06
N PHE A 121 -4.85 -17.74 -0.32
CA PHE A 121 -4.44 -19.01 -0.94
C PHE A 121 -4.77 -20.22 -0.06
N GLN A 122 -4.61 -20.11 1.25
CA GLN A 122 -4.90 -21.18 2.19
C GLN A 122 -6.39 -21.40 2.42
N ALA A 123 -7.23 -20.38 2.15
CA ALA A 123 -8.69 -20.45 2.26
C ALA A 123 -9.34 -21.22 1.11
N VAL A 124 -8.63 -21.48 0.00
CA VAL A 124 -9.17 -22.28 -1.10
C VAL A 124 -9.39 -23.72 -0.63
N PRO A 125 -10.63 -24.27 -0.73
CA PRO A 125 -10.95 -25.60 -0.23
C PRO A 125 -10.11 -26.69 -0.89
N ARG A 126 -9.51 -27.56 -0.09
CA ARG A 126 -8.65 -28.66 -0.58
C ARG A 126 -9.37 -29.60 -1.55
N GLY A 127 -10.66 -29.87 -1.30
CA GLY A 127 -11.47 -30.71 -2.18
C GLY A 127 -11.57 -30.18 -3.62
N GLN A 128 -11.55 -28.85 -3.82
CA GLN A 128 -11.50 -28.23 -5.14
C GLN A 128 -10.19 -28.57 -5.88
N ILE A 129 -9.09 -28.59 -5.14
CA ILE A 129 -7.76 -28.92 -5.66
C ILE A 129 -7.67 -30.41 -5.98
N GLU A 130 -8.24 -31.25 -5.12
CA GLU A 130 -8.27 -32.72 -5.30
C GLU A 130 -9.15 -33.11 -6.47
N ALA A 131 -10.35 -32.51 -6.59
CA ALA A 131 -11.23 -32.71 -7.73
C ALA A 131 -10.56 -32.31 -9.06
N ALA A 132 -9.92 -31.13 -9.09
CA ALA A 132 -9.20 -30.70 -10.28
C ALA A 132 -8.11 -31.69 -10.72
N ARG A 133 -7.38 -32.27 -9.76
CA ARG A 133 -6.37 -33.31 -10.03
C ARG A 133 -7.01 -34.60 -10.53
N ALA A 134 -8.14 -35.04 -9.95
CA ALA A 134 -8.86 -36.23 -10.38
C ALA A 134 -9.35 -36.10 -11.84
N PHE A 135 -9.71 -34.89 -12.27
CA PHE A 135 -10.04 -34.59 -13.68
C PHE A 135 -8.81 -34.38 -14.57
N GLY A 136 -7.59 -34.72 -14.10
CA GLY A 136 -6.36 -34.66 -14.90
C GLY A 136 -5.84 -33.22 -15.15
N MET A 137 -6.30 -32.22 -14.39
CA MET A 137 -5.79 -30.85 -14.57
C MET A 137 -4.32 -30.74 -14.15
N GLY A 138 -3.46 -30.30 -15.08
CA GLY A 138 -2.09 -29.92 -14.76
C GLY A 138 -2.02 -28.72 -13.82
N ARG A 139 -0.88 -28.58 -13.12
CA ARG A 139 -0.70 -27.54 -12.07
C ARG A 139 -1.03 -26.12 -12.54
N ALA A 140 -0.57 -25.73 -13.74
CA ALA A 140 -0.81 -24.40 -14.30
C ALA A 140 -2.31 -24.15 -14.60
N LEU A 141 -2.97 -25.15 -15.18
CA LEU A 141 -4.40 -25.07 -15.49
C LEU A 141 -5.24 -24.98 -14.22
N MET A 142 -4.94 -25.83 -13.22
CA MET A 142 -5.58 -25.81 -11.90
C MET A 142 -5.38 -24.47 -11.21
N LEU A 143 -4.15 -23.92 -11.20
CA LEU A 143 -3.86 -22.61 -10.62
C LEU A 143 -4.72 -21.51 -11.28
N ARG A 144 -4.73 -21.48 -12.64
CA ARG A 144 -5.41 -20.41 -13.38
C ARG A 144 -6.95 -20.52 -13.30
N ARG A 145 -7.52 -21.73 -13.33
CA ARG A 145 -8.98 -21.93 -13.42
C ARG A 145 -9.66 -22.14 -12.09
N ILE A 146 -8.97 -22.66 -11.09
CA ILE A 146 -9.57 -23.02 -9.80
C ILE A 146 -9.04 -22.14 -8.67
N VAL A 147 -7.72 -22.10 -8.49
CA VAL A 147 -7.11 -21.47 -7.32
C VAL A 147 -7.13 -19.95 -7.41
N LEU A 148 -6.62 -19.35 -8.49
CA LEU A 148 -6.54 -17.88 -8.61
C LEU A 148 -7.90 -17.19 -8.55
N PRO A 149 -8.96 -17.63 -9.25
CA PRO A 149 -10.26 -16.96 -9.16
C PRO A 149 -10.86 -16.99 -7.76
N GLN A 150 -10.68 -18.10 -7.03
CA GLN A 150 -11.16 -18.23 -5.66
C GLN A 150 -10.28 -17.42 -4.69
N MET A 151 -8.96 -17.52 -4.82
CA MET A 151 -8.01 -16.74 -4.02
C MET A 151 -8.32 -15.25 -4.10
N TRP A 152 -8.56 -14.70 -5.30
CA TRP A 152 -8.91 -13.28 -5.43
C TRP A 152 -10.16 -12.91 -4.64
N ARG A 153 -11.21 -13.74 -4.65
CA ARG A 153 -12.42 -13.50 -3.86
C ARG A 153 -12.12 -13.43 -2.36
N PHE A 154 -11.28 -14.33 -1.85
CA PHE A 154 -10.87 -14.33 -0.45
C PHE A 154 -9.90 -13.18 -0.11
N ALA A 155 -9.10 -12.71 -1.06
CA ALA A 155 -8.15 -11.63 -0.85
C ALA A 155 -8.82 -10.23 -0.85
N LEU A 156 -9.87 -10.02 -1.64
CA LEU A 156 -10.49 -8.70 -1.85
C LEU A 156 -10.86 -7.97 -0.57
N PRO A 157 -11.54 -8.57 0.42
CA PRO A 157 -11.87 -7.86 1.67
C PRO A 157 -10.60 -7.43 2.43
N GLY A 158 -9.60 -8.32 2.51
CA GLY A 158 -8.32 -8.02 3.15
C GLY A 158 -7.53 -6.92 2.44
N LEU A 159 -7.50 -6.94 1.10
CA LEU A 159 -6.87 -5.88 0.30
C LEU A 159 -7.59 -4.55 0.44
N GLY A 160 -8.92 -4.55 0.54
CA GLY A 160 -9.70 -3.36 0.84
C GLY A 160 -9.30 -2.75 2.19
N ASN A 161 -9.11 -3.57 3.22
CA ASN A 161 -8.62 -3.10 4.52
C ASN A 161 -7.19 -2.54 4.41
N VAL A 162 -6.30 -3.20 3.66
CA VAL A 162 -4.94 -2.69 3.38
C VAL A 162 -5.03 -1.32 2.72
N TRP A 163 -5.89 -1.13 1.71
CA TRP A 163 -6.11 0.16 1.06
C TRP A 163 -6.55 1.24 2.04
N MET A 164 -7.54 0.95 2.92
CA MET A 164 -8.06 1.90 3.89
C MET A 164 -7.00 2.40 4.88
N VAL A 165 -6.01 1.59 5.22
CA VAL A 165 -4.91 2.00 6.07
C VAL A 165 -3.84 2.72 5.26
N LEU A 166 -3.46 2.18 4.09
CA LEU A 166 -2.46 2.73 3.18
C LEU A 166 -2.77 4.18 2.78
N ILE A 167 -4.02 4.47 2.37
CA ILE A 167 -4.38 5.82 1.91
C ILE A 167 -4.23 6.88 3.03
N LYS A 168 -4.41 6.51 4.28
CA LYS A 168 -4.16 7.40 5.43
C LYS A 168 -2.67 7.52 5.75
N ALA A 169 -1.90 6.46 5.54
CA ALA A 169 -0.45 6.47 5.75
C ALA A 169 0.29 7.34 4.74
N THR A 170 -0.32 7.69 3.60
CA THR A 170 0.27 8.67 2.68
C THR A 170 0.54 10.02 3.35
N ALA A 171 -0.19 10.39 4.41
CA ALA A 171 0.08 11.59 5.20
C ALA A 171 1.50 11.61 5.81
N LEU A 172 2.10 10.45 6.08
CA LEU A 172 3.46 10.36 6.60
C LEU A 172 4.52 10.82 5.59
N ILE A 173 4.20 10.80 4.29
CA ILE A 173 5.12 11.27 3.24
C ILE A 173 5.32 12.80 3.30
N SER A 174 4.43 13.53 3.98
CA SER A 174 4.60 14.97 4.22
C SER A 174 5.95 15.32 4.83
N VAL A 175 6.54 14.39 5.60
CA VAL A 175 7.84 14.55 6.26
C VAL A 175 9.00 14.60 5.25
N ILE A 176 8.89 13.93 4.13
CA ILE A 176 9.87 13.98 3.02
C ILE A 176 9.51 15.07 2.00
N GLN A 177 8.73 16.06 2.40
CA GLN A 177 8.39 17.29 1.66
C GLN A 177 7.56 17.09 0.38
N LEU A 178 6.90 15.95 0.20
CA LEU A 178 5.93 15.80 -0.88
C LEU A 178 4.67 16.62 -0.56
N GLU A 179 4.27 17.51 -1.46
CA GLU A 179 3.13 18.42 -1.29
C GLU A 179 1.78 17.70 -1.51
N GLU A 180 1.61 16.55 -0.85
CA GLU A 180 0.31 15.88 -0.77
C GLU A 180 -0.65 16.63 0.19
N LEU A 181 -1.83 16.08 0.46
CA LEU A 181 -2.89 16.76 1.21
C LEU A 181 -2.45 17.25 2.60
N MET A 182 -1.75 16.41 3.37
CA MET A 182 -1.30 16.77 4.73
C MET A 182 -0.23 17.86 4.70
N ARG A 183 0.73 17.79 3.77
CA ARG A 183 1.74 18.82 3.58
C ARG A 183 1.12 20.13 3.12
N SER A 184 0.16 20.08 2.20
CA SER A 184 -0.60 21.25 1.73
C SER A 184 -1.34 21.93 2.89
N ALA A 185 -1.96 21.14 3.77
CA ALA A 185 -2.63 21.66 4.97
C ALA A 185 -1.62 22.28 5.96
N ASP A 186 -0.45 21.68 6.17
CA ASP A 186 0.59 22.22 7.05
C ASP A 186 1.13 23.56 6.54
N ILE A 187 1.41 23.68 5.24
CA ILE A 187 1.85 24.94 4.62
C ILE A 187 0.80 26.04 4.83
N ALA A 188 -0.47 25.76 4.52
CA ALA A 188 -1.56 26.71 4.69
C ALA A 188 -1.78 27.09 6.17
N ALA A 189 -1.71 26.12 7.08
CA ALA A 189 -1.84 26.33 8.52
C ALA A 189 -0.74 27.28 9.07
N ARG A 190 0.49 27.09 8.63
CA ARG A 190 1.62 27.95 9.03
C ARG A 190 1.51 29.37 8.45
N ALA A 191 1.13 29.48 7.17
CA ALA A 191 1.00 30.77 6.50
C ALA A 191 -0.12 31.65 7.10
N THR A 192 -1.25 31.03 7.47
CA THR A 192 -2.42 31.73 8.00
C THR A 192 -2.45 31.78 9.53
N ARG A 193 -1.62 30.99 10.22
CA ARG A 193 -1.65 30.77 11.68
C ARG A 193 -2.99 30.17 12.18
N LEU A 194 -3.67 29.40 11.33
CA LEU A 194 -4.94 28.74 11.62
C LEU A 194 -4.83 27.20 11.54
N PRO A 195 -4.01 26.55 12.39
CA PRO A 195 -3.72 25.11 12.28
C PRO A 195 -4.99 24.26 12.42
N PHE A 196 -5.89 24.60 13.34
CA PHE A 196 -7.13 23.87 13.53
C PHE A 196 -7.97 23.84 12.25
N THR A 197 -8.14 24.97 11.58
CA THR A 197 -8.97 25.09 10.36
C THR A 197 -8.45 24.19 9.25
N PHE A 198 -7.13 24.21 8.98
CA PHE A 198 -6.57 23.46 7.86
C PHE A 198 -6.40 21.97 8.14
N PHE A 199 -6.03 21.60 9.37
CA PHE A 199 -5.99 20.18 9.73
C PHE A 199 -7.39 19.56 9.82
N PHE A 200 -8.39 20.34 10.27
CA PHE A 200 -9.78 19.91 10.24
C PHE A 200 -10.28 19.73 8.80
N ALA A 201 -9.97 20.67 7.90
CA ALA A 201 -10.29 20.54 6.48
C ALA A 201 -9.62 19.31 5.87
N ALA A 202 -8.34 19.08 6.12
CA ALA A 202 -7.64 17.88 5.67
C ALA A 202 -8.30 16.59 6.20
N SER A 203 -8.72 16.57 7.46
CA SER A 203 -9.40 15.40 8.04
C SER A 203 -10.73 15.11 7.32
N LEU A 204 -11.47 16.14 6.91
CA LEU A 204 -12.70 15.97 6.14
C LEU A 204 -12.43 15.43 4.73
N PHE A 205 -11.34 15.84 4.08
CA PHE A 205 -10.92 15.27 2.79
C PHE A 205 -10.54 13.79 2.94
N TYR A 206 -9.75 13.41 3.96
CA TYR A 206 -9.44 12.01 4.23
C TYR A 206 -10.68 11.18 4.56
N LEU A 207 -11.63 11.75 5.31
CA LEU A 207 -12.93 11.11 5.57
C LEU A 207 -13.70 10.89 4.26
N GLY A 208 -13.73 11.89 3.37
CA GLY A 208 -14.36 11.79 2.06
C GLY A 208 -13.76 10.66 1.20
N ILE A 209 -12.42 10.60 1.10
CA ILE A 209 -11.73 9.48 0.40
C ILE A 209 -12.13 8.14 1.03
N THR A 210 -12.15 8.06 2.36
CA THR A 210 -12.49 6.83 3.07
C THR A 210 -13.91 6.38 2.76
N ILE A 211 -14.89 7.29 2.82
CA ILE A 211 -16.30 6.99 2.51
C ILE A 211 -16.44 6.48 1.06
N VAL A 212 -15.84 7.19 0.10
CA VAL A 212 -15.87 6.78 -1.31
C VAL A 212 -15.23 5.40 -1.49
N SER A 213 -14.09 5.16 -0.85
CA SER A 213 -13.38 3.87 -0.89
C SER A 213 -14.24 2.74 -0.30
N MET A 214 -14.93 2.97 0.83
CA MET A 214 -15.84 1.99 1.44
C MET A 214 -16.98 1.62 0.51
N VAL A 215 -17.60 2.59 -0.17
CA VAL A 215 -18.67 2.33 -1.14
C VAL A 215 -18.17 1.51 -2.31
N ILE A 216 -16.99 1.85 -2.86
CA ILE A 216 -16.38 1.10 -3.97
C ILE A 216 -16.05 -0.32 -3.52
N GLN A 217 -15.41 -0.48 -2.35
CA GLN A 217 -15.07 -1.79 -1.80
C GLN A 217 -16.31 -2.67 -1.62
N GLY A 218 -17.38 -2.15 -1.02
CA GLY A 218 -18.62 -2.91 -0.82
C GLY A 218 -19.24 -3.38 -2.13
N ARG A 219 -19.15 -2.58 -3.21
CA ARG A 219 -19.61 -2.98 -4.54
C ARG A 219 -18.73 -4.10 -5.14
N ILE A 220 -17.40 -4.00 -5.01
CA ILE A 220 -16.46 -5.00 -5.50
C ILE A 220 -16.68 -6.33 -4.76
N GLU A 221 -16.81 -6.29 -3.45
CA GLU A 221 -17.10 -7.48 -2.63
C GLU A 221 -18.42 -8.13 -3.04
N SER A 222 -19.49 -7.35 -3.11
CA SER A 222 -20.82 -7.86 -3.54
C SER A 222 -20.78 -8.50 -4.91
N TRP A 223 -20.02 -7.90 -5.86
CA TRP A 223 -19.84 -8.48 -7.19
C TRP A 223 -19.06 -9.80 -7.15
N SER A 224 -18.02 -9.89 -6.32
CA SER A 224 -17.17 -11.09 -6.22
C SER A 224 -17.90 -12.29 -5.63
N TYR A 225 -18.91 -12.06 -4.78
CA TYR A 225 -19.70 -13.13 -4.15
C TYR A 225 -20.95 -13.56 -4.94
N ARG A 226 -21.34 -12.87 -6.02
CA ARG A 226 -22.57 -13.18 -6.81
C ARG A 226 -22.63 -14.60 -7.41
N GLY A 227 -21.54 -15.35 -7.44
CA GLY A 227 -21.52 -16.73 -7.93
C GLY A 227 -21.34 -17.82 -6.86
N ALA A 228 -21.14 -17.45 -5.59
CA ALA A 228 -20.79 -18.39 -4.52
C ALA A 228 -21.98 -18.73 -3.56
N GLN A 229 -23.08 -17.97 -3.62
CA GLN A 229 -24.22 -18.14 -2.70
C GLN A 229 -25.27 -19.14 -3.19
N ARG A 230 -25.01 -19.94 -4.20
CA ARG A 230 -25.93 -20.94 -4.74
C ARG A 230 -25.45 -22.39 -4.54
N GLY A 231 -24.78 -22.67 -3.44
CA GLY A 231 -24.40 -24.02 -3.05
C GLY A 231 -24.61 -24.22 -1.56
#